data_4f24be43645a117ae048c743e7b8d4e3
#
_entry.id   4f24be43645a117ae048c743e7b8d4e3
#
_cell.length_a   1.000
_cell.length_b   1.000
_cell.length_c   1.000
_cell.angle_alpha   90.00
_cell.angle_beta   90.00
_cell.angle_gamma   90.00
#
_symmetry.space_group_name_H-M   'P 1'
#
loop_
_entity.id
_entity.type
_entity.pdbx_description
1 polymer ?
#
loop_
_entity_poly.entity_id
_entity_poly.type
_entity_poly.pdbx_seq_one_letter_code
_entity_poly.pdbx_strand_id
1 'polypeptide(L)'
;MKMKQKKIRKIGIASALGLVVLVVLGLYGASNYMLNYSLNYPKEERMTAEHWKNRMKNECPWMIGWMDSVYQHHCVKDTFVTMPSGYKAHAIYLYAPKTTEKTAVVVHGYQVRSEGMLHIAYLYNHDMGYNVLLPDLYGHGESEGDHIQMGWKDRWDVIRWSEIANEIFKVKNTRQVIHGISMGAATT
;
A
#
# COMPACT_ATOMS: atom_id res chain seq x y z
N MET A 1 39.26 37.71 40.65
CA MET A 1 39.03 37.71 39.20
C MET A 1 38.79 36.28 38.66
N LYS A 2 39.63 35.28 38.90
CA LYS A 2 39.52 33.91 38.41
C LYS A 2 38.22 33.14 38.77
N MET A 3 37.65 33.35 39.96
CA MET A 3 36.39 32.70 40.37
C MET A 3 35.17 33.22 39.61
N LYS A 4 35.11 34.52 39.29
CA LYS A 4 33.99 35.12 38.53
C LYS A 4 34.01 34.62 37.05
N GLN A 5 35.19 34.49 36.48
CA GLN A 5 35.33 33.90 35.14
C GLN A 5 34.91 32.40 35.06
N LYS A 6 35.27 31.58 36.07
CA LYS A 6 34.83 30.18 36.17
C LYS A 6 33.29 30.04 36.28
N LYS A 7 32.64 30.96 37.01
CA LYS A 7 31.17 30.97 37.15
C LYS A 7 30.48 31.33 35.81
N ILE A 8 30.99 32.37 35.15
CA ILE A 8 30.47 32.80 33.80
C ILE A 8 30.60 31.68 32.82
N ARG A 9 31.76 30.99 32.76
CA ARG A 9 32.00 29.88 31.85
C ARG A 9 31.07 28.68 32.14
N LYS A 10 30.80 28.34 33.39
CA LYS A 10 29.84 27.31 33.76
C LYS A 10 28.40 27.66 33.35
N ILE A 11 27.97 28.90 33.54
CA ILE A 11 26.67 29.39 33.09
C ILE A 11 26.57 29.30 31.57
N GLY A 12 27.59 29.75 30.84
CA GLY A 12 27.61 29.67 29.37
C GLY A 12 27.52 28.25 28.85
N ILE A 13 28.25 27.31 29.48
CA ILE A 13 28.17 25.88 29.11
C ILE A 13 26.77 25.33 29.43
N ALA A 14 26.21 25.63 30.59
CA ALA A 14 24.87 25.17 30.97
C ALA A 14 23.80 25.73 30.01
N SER A 15 23.90 27.00 29.63
CA SER A 15 22.97 27.62 28.65
C SER A 15 23.10 26.98 27.26
N ALA A 16 24.34 26.71 26.81
CA ALA A 16 24.58 26.03 25.54
C ALA A 16 24.01 24.61 25.52
N LEU A 17 24.21 23.86 26.62
CA LEU A 17 23.63 22.52 26.79
C LEU A 17 22.08 22.58 26.82
N GLY A 18 21.51 23.55 27.53
CA GLY A 18 20.07 23.77 27.56
C GLY A 18 19.50 24.06 26.17
N LEU A 19 20.19 24.89 25.37
CA LEU A 19 19.79 25.17 23.98
C LEU A 19 19.82 23.90 23.11
N VAL A 20 20.89 23.09 23.23
CA VAL A 20 21.00 21.81 22.49
C VAL A 20 19.86 20.88 22.84
N VAL A 21 19.52 20.75 24.13
CA VAL A 21 18.38 19.91 24.59
C VAL A 21 17.06 20.41 23.99
N LEU A 22 16.82 21.72 23.98
CA LEU A 22 15.61 22.32 23.38
C LEU A 22 15.53 22.04 21.88
N VAL A 23 16.64 22.15 21.16
CA VAL A 23 16.70 21.83 19.72
C VAL A 23 16.40 20.35 19.48
N VAL A 24 17.00 19.46 20.27
CA VAL A 24 16.75 18.00 20.14
C VAL A 24 15.28 17.68 20.42
N LEU A 25 14.69 18.24 21.48
CA LEU A 25 13.26 18.05 21.77
C LEU A 25 12.36 18.62 20.69
N GLY A 26 12.70 19.77 20.12
CA GLY A 26 11.98 20.35 18.98
C GLY A 26 12.04 19.48 17.74
N LEU A 27 13.22 18.97 17.39
CA LEU A 27 13.39 18.04 16.27
C LEU A 27 12.65 16.71 16.50
N TYR A 28 12.68 16.18 17.73
CA TYR A 28 11.94 14.98 18.08
C TYR A 28 10.42 15.19 17.92
N GLY A 29 9.89 16.30 18.44
CA GLY A 29 8.48 16.66 18.29
C GLY A 29 8.06 16.82 16.83
N ALA A 30 8.87 17.55 16.05
CA ALA A 30 8.64 17.73 14.61
C ALA A 30 8.68 16.40 13.85
N SER A 31 9.65 15.54 14.14
CA SER A 31 9.76 14.22 13.51
C SER A 31 8.54 13.34 13.81
N ASN A 32 8.09 13.29 15.07
CA ASN A 32 6.88 12.53 15.42
C ASN A 32 5.63 13.08 14.72
N TYR A 33 5.49 14.40 14.66
CA TYR A 33 4.39 15.04 13.95
C TYR A 33 4.40 14.64 12.46
N MET A 34 5.55 14.74 11.79
CA MET A 34 5.68 14.39 10.38
C MET A 34 5.44 12.90 10.11
N LEU A 35 5.91 12.01 10.98
CA LEU A 35 5.64 10.58 10.88
C LEU A 35 4.16 10.29 11.01
N ASN A 36 3.48 10.84 12.02
CA ASN A 36 2.04 10.67 12.17
C ASN A 36 1.27 11.21 10.99
N TYR A 37 1.60 12.42 10.51
CA TYR A 37 0.97 13.03 9.35
C TYR A 37 1.12 12.18 8.08
N SER A 38 2.29 11.57 7.88
CA SER A 38 2.59 10.81 6.66
C SER A 38 2.11 9.36 6.71
N LEU A 39 2.10 8.73 7.87
CA LEU A 39 1.87 7.30 7.98
C LEU A 39 0.52 6.93 8.58
N ASN A 40 -0.07 7.79 9.41
CA ASN A 40 -1.38 7.54 9.97
C ASN A 40 -2.44 7.58 8.85
N TYR A 41 -3.19 6.48 8.69
CA TYR A 41 -4.19 6.34 7.65
C TYR A 41 -5.36 5.49 8.15
N PRO A 42 -6.17 6.04 9.06
CA PRO A 42 -7.29 5.34 9.64
C PRO A 42 -8.36 5.02 8.57
N LYS A 43 -9.15 3.99 8.83
CA LYS A 43 -10.08 3.45 7.83
C LYS A 43 -11.09 4.50 7.34
N GLU A 44 -11.50 5.41 8.20
CA GLU A 44 -12.46 6.48 7.94
C GLU A 44 -11.96 7.52 6.91
N GLU A 45 -10.64 7.65 6.77
CA GLU A 45 -10.01 8.58 5.83
C GLU A 45 -9.74 7.95 4.45
N ARG A 46 -9.92 6.63 4.31
CA ARG A 46 -9.61 5.92 3.07
C ARG A 46 -10.66 6.20 2.01
N MET A 47 -10.19 6.47 0.82
CA MET A 47 -11.07 6.62 -0.34
C MET A 47 -11.81 5.31 -0.63
N THR A 48 -13.11 5.42 -0.91
CA THR A 48 -13.97 4.26 -1.17
C THR A 48 -13.65 3.58 -2.50
N ALA A 49 -14.07 2.33 -2.64
CA ALA A 49 -13.99 1.60 -3.91
C ALA A 49 -14.70 2.36 -5.06
N GLU A 50 -15.86 2.96 -4.77
CA GLU A 50 -16.62 3.73 -5.75
C GLU A 50 -15.87 4.98 -6.20
N HIS A 51 -15.22 5.70 -5.27
CA HIS A 51 -14.35 6.83 -5.62
C HIS A 51 -13.26 6.41 -6.62
N TRP A 52 -12.55 5.31 -6.34
CA TRP A 52 -11.49 4.82 -7.21
C TRP A 52 -12.02 4.31 -8.55
N LYS A 53 -13.15 3.62 -8.59
CA LYS A 53 -13.78 3.20 -9.84
C LYS A 53 -14.14 4.39 -10.73
N ASN A 54 -14.75 5.43 -10.15
CA ASN A 54 -15.11 6.64 -10.88
C ASN A 54 -13.86 7.39 -11.37
N ARG A 55 -12.83 7.46 -10.56
CA ARG A 55 -11.55 8.03 -10.95
C ARG A 55 -10.93 7.27 -12.14
N MET A 56 -10.93 5.95 -12.09
CA MET A 56 -10.42 5.13 -13.19
C MET A 56 -11.23 5.32 -14.49
N LYS A 57 -12.56 5.46 -14.42
CA LYS A 57 -13.38 5.80 -15.60
C LYS A 57 -12.99 7.14 -16.22
N ASN A 58 -12.69 8.12 -15.39
CA ASN A 58 -12.33 9.46 -15.86
C ASN A 58 -10.90 9.52 -16.44
N GLU A 59 -9.94 8.88 -15.76
CA GLU A 59 -8.53 8.91 -16.16
C GLU A 59 -8.19 7.91 -17.28
N CYS A 60 -8.97 6.82 -17.37
CA CYS A 60 -8.72 5.70 -18.30
C CYS A 60 -9.98 5.35 -19.12
N PRO A 61 -10.51 6.25 -19.94
CA PRO A 61 -11.78 6.05 -20.64
C PRO A 61 -11.76 4.85 -21.61
N TRP A 62 -10.60 4.44 -22.10
CA TRP A 62 -10.46 3.28 -22.99
C TRP A 62 -10.84 1.94 -22.36
N MET A 63 -10.81 1.83 -21.03
CA MET A 63 -11.15 0.58 -20.33
C MET A 63 -12.59 0.52 -19.80
N ILE A 64 -13.39 1.58 -19.99
CA ILE A 64 -14.75 1.68 -19.40
C ILE A 64 -15.59 0.47 -19.78
N GLY A 65 -15.63 0.10 -21.07
CA GLY A 65 -16.44 -1.03 -21.54
C GLY A 65 -16.06 -2.35 -20.87
N TRP A 66 -14.77 -2.61 -20.71
CA TRP A 66 -14.28 -3.79 -19.98
C TRP A 66 -14.65 -3.69 -18.50
N MET A 67 -14.41 -2.55 -17.87
CA MET A 67 -14.69 -2.36 -16.46
C MET A 67 -16.17 -2.55 -16.14
N ASP A 68 -17.07 -1.95 -16.92
CA ASP A 68 -18.50 -2.12 -16.77
C ASP A 68 -18.91 -3.58 -16.97
N SER A 69 -18.34 -4.27 -17.97
CA SER A 69 -18.61 -5.68 -18.24
C SER A 69 -18.19 -6.57 -17.06
N VAL A 70 -16.96 -6.43 -16.52
CA VAL A 70 -16.49 -7.30 -15.44
C VAL A 70 -17.24 -7.09 -14.12
N TYR A 71 -17.73 -5.88 -13.86
CA TYR A 71 -18.58 -5.60 -12.70
C TYR A 71 -20.03 -6.07 -12.90
N GLN A 72 -20.62 -5.82 -14.07
CA GLN A 72 -21.98 -6.24 -14.40
C GLN A 72 -22.13 -7.77 -14.36
N HIS A 73 -21.12 -8.50 -14.83
CA HIS A 73 -21.13 -9.97 -14.84
C HIS A 73 -20.53 -10.58 -13.57
N HIS A 74 -20.29 -9.78 -12.53
CA HIS A 74 -19.69 -10.25 -11.26
C HIS A 74 -18.38 -11.03 -11.44
N CYS A 75 -17.55 -10.64 -12.41
CA CYS A 75 -16.26 -11.27 -12.65
C CYS A 75 -15.21 -10.81 -11.63
N VAL A 76 -15.34 -9.60 -11.10
CA VAL A 76 -14.53 -9.12 -9.97
C VAL A 76 -15.01 -9.80 -8.70
N LYS A 77 -14.11 -10.50 -8.03
CA LYS A 77 -14.36 -11.24 -6.79
C LYS A 77 -13.57 -10.63 -5.66
N ASP A 78 -14.12 -10.67 -4.45
CA ASP A 78 -13.44 -10.29 -3.21
C ASP A 78 -12.91 -11.51 -2.48
N THR A 79 -11.81 -11.34 -1.77
CA THR A 79 -11.29 -12.34 -0.83
C THR A 79 -10.71 -11.67 0.41
N PHE A 80 -10.85 -12.35 1.54
CA PHE A 80 -10.24 -11.96 2.80
C PHE A 80 -9.45 -13.14 3.35
N VAL A 81 -8.20 -12.87 3.74
CA VAL A 81 -7.31 -13.87 4.33
C VAL A 81 -6.64 -13.33 5.57
N THR A 82 -6.32 -14.20 6.53
CA THR A 82 -5.48 -13.82 7.66
C THR A 82 -4.02 -13.97 7.25
N MET A 83 -3.27 -12.87 7.32
CA MET A 83 -1.85 -12.85 7.02
C MET A 83 -1.03 -13.50 8.16
N PRO A 84 0.19 -13.98 7.89
CA PRO A 84 1.06 -14.54 8.94
C PRO A 84 1.32 -13.56 10.11
N SER A 85 1.26 -12.26 9.86
CA SER A 85 1.33 -11.19 10.86
C SER A 85 0.09 -11.03 11.72
N GLY A 86 -0.99 -11.80 11.45
CA GLY A 86 -2.19 -11.90 12.29
C GLY A 86 -3.33 -10.95 11.93
N TYR A 87 -3.19 -10.06 10.93
CA TYR A 87 -4.26 -9.16 10.50
C TYR A 87 -5.06 -9.73 9.32
N LYS A 88 -6.30 -9.27 9.17
CA LYS A 88 -7.17 -9.64 8.07
C LYS A 88 -6.90 -8.73 6.86
N ALA A 89 -6.38 -9.33 5.80
CA ALA A 89 -6.08 -8.67 4.54
C ALA A 89 -7.15 -8.94 3.49
N HIS A 90 -7.36 -7.96 2.61
CA HIS A 90 -8.32 -7.98 1.51
C HIS A 90 -7.60 -7.95 0.17
N ALA A 91 -8.21 -8.58 -0.84
CA ALA A 91 -7.84 -8.41 -2.24
C ALA A 91 -9.08 -8.57 -3.13
N ILE A 92 -9.07 -7.92 -4.29
CA ILE A 92 -9.97 -8.29 -5.40
C ILE A 92 -9.20 -9.13 -6.42
N TYR A 93 -9.92 -9.99 -7.14
CA TYR A 93 -9.30 -10.82 -8.18
C TYR A 93 -10.26 -11.11 -9.35
N LEU A 94 -9.67 -11.40 -10.50
CA LEU A 94 -10.37 -11.73 -11.74
C LEU A 94 -9.71 -12.95 -12.38
N TYR A 95 -10.53 -13.89 -12.84
CA TYR A 95 -10.08 -14.93 -13.75
C TYR A 95 -9.83 -14.35 -15.14
N ALA A 96 -8.88 -14.92 -15.85
CA ALA A 96 -8.70 -14.63 -17.27
C ALA A 96 -9.94 -15.05 -18.08
N PRO A 97 -10.22 -14.39 -19.23
CA PRO A 97 -11.33 -14.77 -20.11
C PRO A 97 -11.23 -16.20 -20.66
N LYS A 98 -10.00 -16.74 -20.72
CA LYS A 98 -9.70 -18.12 -21.12
C LYS A 98 -8.78 -18.76 -20.09
N THR A 99 -8.87 -20.07 -19.92
CA THR A 99 -7.98 -20.85 -19.06
C THR A 99 -6.52 -20.55 -19.37
N THR A 100 -5.75 -20.21 -18.34
CA THR A 100 -4.35 -19.81 -18.48
C THR A 100 -3.55 -20.20 -17.21
N GLU A 101 -2.25 -20.42 -17.40
CA GLU A 101 -1.29 -20.55 -16.29
C GLU A 101 -0.61 -19.21 -15.91
N LYS A 102 -1.03 -18.12 -16.55
CA LYS A 102 -0.47 -16.79 -16.31
C LYS A 102 -1.22 -16.12 -15.16
N THR A 103 -0.47 -15.58 -14.20
CA THR A 103 -1.03 -14.86 -13.04
C THR A 103 -0.27 -13.56 -12.82
N ALA A 104 -1.00 -12.46 -12.61
CA ALA A 104 -0.44 -11.18 -12.22
C ALA A 104 -0.92 -10.80 -10.82
N VAL A 105 0.01 -10.45 -9.93
CA VAL A 105 -0.26 -9.81 -8.65
C VAL A 105 0.10 -8.33 -8.81
N VAL A 106 -0.89 -7.44 -8.65
CA VAL A 106 -0.74 -6.01 -8.95
C VAL A 106 -0.83 -5.20 -7.66
N VAL A 107 0.28 -4.62 -7.23
CA VAL A 107 0.45 -3.97 -5.93
C VAL A 107 0.36 -2.45 -6.06
N HIS A 108 -0.56 -1.86 -5.30
CA HIS A 108 -0.87 -0.43 -5.36
C HIS A 108 0.17 0.46 -4.65
N GLY A 109 0.11 1.76 -4.94
CA GLY A 109 0.94 2.79 -4.31
C GLY A 109 0.37 3.33 -3.00
N TYR A 110 1.03 4.38 -2.50
CA TYR A 110 0.67 5.11 -1.28
C TYR A 110 -0.76 5.66 -1.34
N GLN A 111 -1.56 5.40 -0.31
CA GLN A 111 -2.97 5.81 -0.19
C GLN A 111 -3.90 5.37 -1.35
N VAL A 112 -3.46 4.42 -2.15
CA VAL A 112 -4.28 3.79 -3.19
C VAL A 112 -4.85 2.48 -2.63
N ARG A 113 -5.79 1.88 -3.30
CA ARG A 113 -6.35 0.55 -3.02
C ARG A 113 -6.47 -0.26 -4.32
N SER A 114 -6.88 -1.49 -4.20
CA SER A 114 -7.04 -2.44 -5.31
C SER A 114 -7.75 -1.85 -6.52
N GLU A 115 -8.88 -1.14 -6.36
CA GLU A 115 -9.62 -0.55 -7.49
C GLU A 115 -8.86 0.58 -8.20
N GLY A 116 -7.93 1.24 -7.53
CA GLY A 116 -7.04 2.22 -8.18
C GLY A 116 -6.06 1.60 -9.16
N MET A 117 -5.94 0.26 -9.15
CA MET A 117 -5.05 -0.49 -10.05
C MET A 117 -5.78 -1.17 -11.22
N LEU A 118 -7.07 -0.87 -11.43
CA LEU A 118 -7.87 -1.49 -12.49
C LEU A 118 -7.33 -1.24 -13.89
N HIS A 119 -6.62 -0.15 -14.13
CA HIS A 119 -5.97 0.13 -15.41
C HIS A 119 -4.81 -0.86 -15.71
N ILE A 120 -4.09 -1.31 -14.70
CA ILE A 120 -3.08 -2.37 -14.83
C ILE A 120 -3.76 -3.74 -14.92
N ALA A 121 -4.85 -3.94 -14.17
CA ALA A 121 -5.65 -5.16 -14.30
C ALA A 121 -6.22 -5.32 -15.72
N TYR A 122 -6.66 -4.24 -16.35
CA TYR A 122 -7.09 -4.23 -17.77
C TYR A 122 -5.97 -4.76 -18.67
N LEU A 123 -4.77 -4.21 -18.58
CA LEU A 123 -3.63 -4.63 -19.39
C LEU A 123 -3.37 -6.15 -19.24
N TYR A 124 -3.28 -6.64 -18.01
CA TYR A 124 -3.00 -8.06 -17.78
C TYR A 124 -4.18 -8.96 -18.13
N ASN A 125 -5.40 -8.62 -17.69
CA ASN A 125 -6.56 -9.48 -17.85
C ASN A 125 -7.12 -9.43 -19.28
N HIS A 126 -7.41 -8.23 -19.79
CA HIS A 126 -8.04 -8.03 -21.09
C HIS A 126 -7.05 -8.26 -22.24
N ASP A 127 -5.91 -7.56 -22.22
CA ASP A 127 -5.00 -7.56 -23.37
C ASP A 127 -4.07 -8.79 -23.38
N MET A 128 -3.61 -9.25 -22.22
CA MET A 128 -2.60 -10.30 -22.13
C MET A 128 -3.15 -11.67 -21.67
N GLY A 129 -4.40 -11.73 -21.20
CA GLY A 129 -5.07 -12.96 -20.80
C GLY A 129 -4.51 -13.60 -19.52
N TYR A 130 -4.22 -12.80 -18.50
CA TYR A 130 -3.78 -13.25 -17.18
C TYR A 130 -4.95 -13.35 -16.21
N ASN A 131 -4.86 -14.29 -15.27
CA ASN A 131 -5.55 -14.16 -13.98
C ASN A 131 -4.92 -13.00 -13.23
N VAL A 132 -5.70 -12.16 -12.54
CA VAL A 132 -5.18 -10.97 -11.86
C VAL A 132 -5.67 -10.94 -10.42
N LEU A 133 -4.77 -10.69 -9.48
CA LEU A 133 -5.04 -10.44 -8.07
C LEU A 133 -4.49 -9.07 -7.69
N LEU A 134 -5.31 -8.25 -7.04
CA LEU A 134 -5.00 -6.90 -6.61
C LEU A 134 -5.21 -6.82 -5.09
N PRO A 135 -4.15 -6.97 -4.30
CA PRO A 135 -4.26 -6.88 -2.85
C PRO A 135 -4.41 -5.43 -2.38
N ASP A 136 -5.13 -5.24 -1.29
CA ASP A 136 -5.01 -4.07 -0.44
C ASP A 136 -3.91 -4.32 0.59
N LEU A 137 -2.86 -3.51 0.59
CA LEU A 137 -1.79 -3.61 1.56
C LEU A 137 -2.28 -3.24 2.98
N TYR A 138 -1.51 -3.56 4.00
CA TYR A 138 -1.82 -3.19 5.38
C TYR A 138 -2.15 -1.69 5.48
N GLY A 139 -3.21 -1.36 6.21
CA GLY A 139 -3.65 0.03 6.34
C GLY A 139 -4.29 0.64 5.10
N HIS A 140 -4.60 -0.14 4.05
CA HIS A 140 -5.23 0.35 2.82
C HIS A 140 -6.52 -0.41 2.50
N GLY A 141 -7.37 0.22 1.69
CA GLY A 141 -8.63 -0.36 1.22
C GLY A 141 -9.45 -0.99 2.34
N GLU A 142 -9.84 -2.26 2.16
CA GLU A 142 -10.58 -3.03 3.17
C GLU A 142 -9.67 -3.87 4.10
N SER A 143 -8.36 -3.87 3.88
CA SER A 143 -7.42 -4.52 4.80
C SER A 143 -7.39 -3.82 6.15
N GLU A 144 -7.17 -4.59 7.21
CA GLU A 144 -6.97 -4.05 8.55
C GLU A 144 -5.68 -3.22 8.64
N GLY A 145 -5.56 -2.46 9.74
CA GLY A 145 -4.44 -1.56 10.00
C GLY A 145 -4.87 -0.11 10.01
N ASP A 146 -4.07 0.74 10.61
CA ASP A 146 -4.32 2.16 10.87
C ASP A 146 -3.18 3.06 10.38
N HIS A 147 -2.12 2.45 9.82
CA HIS A 147 -0.95 3.18 9.33
C HIS A 147 -0.35 2.53 8.09
N ILE A 148 0.40 3.31 7.34
CA ILE A 148 1.10 2.89 6.12
C ILE A 148 2.50 2.38 6.49
N GLN A 149 2.86 1.19 6.03
CA GLN A 149 4.13 0.54 6.35
C GLN A 149 5.25 0.82 5.34
N MET A 150 4.96 1.62 4.31
CA MET A 150 5.91 2.05 3.26
C MET A 150 6.66 0.88 2.59
N GLY A 151 6.01 -0.28 2.45
CA GLY A 151 6.57 -1.49 1.84
C GLY A 151 7.47 -2.32 2.76
N TRP A 152 7.88 -1.81 3.92
CA TRP A 152 8.87 -2.51 4.75
C TRP A 152 8.39 -3.87 5.28
N LYS A 153 7.18 -3.94 5.80
CA LYS A 153 6.56 -5.20 6.23
C LYS A 153 5.70 -5.80 5.11
N ASP A 154 5.06 -4.95 4.31
CA ASP A 154 4.16 -5.35 3.22
C ASP A 154 4.80 -6.30 2.20
N ARG A 155 6.15 -6.26 2.04
CA ARG A 155 6.86 -7.19 1.14
C ARG A 155 6.62 -8.66 1.47
N TRP A 156 6.44 -9.00 2.74
CA TRP A 156 6.13 -10.36 3.16
C TRP A 156 4.69 -10.75 2.82
N ASP A 157 3.79 -9.78 2.92
CA ASP A 157 2.39 -9.98 2.52
C ASP A 157 2.28 -10.14 1.00
N VAL A 158 3.09 -9.42 0.21
CA VAL A 158 3.14 -9.59 -1.25
C VAL A 158 3.61 -11.00 -1.63
N ILE A 159 4.62 -11.54 -0.96
CA ILE A 159 5.03 -12.93 -1.14
C ILE A 159 3.87 -13.88 -0.83
N ARG A 160 3.19 -13.69 0.30
CA ARG A 160 2.02 -14.52 0.66
C ARG A 160 0.87 -14.36 -0.34
N TRP A 161 0.60 -13.15 -0.82
CA TRP A 161 -0.39 -12.93 -1.88
C TRP A 161 -0.06 -13.63 -3.19
N SER A 162 1.23 -13.77 -3.51
CA SER A 162 1.66 -14.54 -4.68
C SER A 162 1.34 -16.03 -4.56
N GLU A 163 1.48 -16.60 -3.37
CA GLU A 163 1.07 -17.98 -3.06
C GLU A 163 -0.45 -18.14 -3.10
N ILE A 164 -1.18 -17.24 -2.44
CA ILE A 164 -2.65 -17.22 -2.41
C ILE A 164 -3.23 -17.09 -3.83
N ALA A 165 -2.61 -16.31 -4.70
CA ALA A 165 -3.03 -16.21 -6.10
C ALA A 165 -2.99 -17.58 -6.80
N ASN A 166 -1.94 -18.38 -6.57
CA ASN A 166 -1.85 -19.73 -7.10
C ASN A 166 -2.93 -20.67 -6.52
N GLU A 167 -3.25 -20.52 -5.24
CA GLU A 167 -4.32 -21.28 -4.57
C GLU A 167 -5.70 -20.92 -5.17
N ILE A 168 -6.01 -19.62 -5.32
CA ILE A 168 -7.28 -19.11 -5.87
C ILE A 168 -7.47 -19.58 -7.31
N PHE A 169 -6.45 -19.37 -8.15
CA PHE A 169 -6.54 -19.69 -9.57
C PHE A 169 -6.26 -21.15 -9.90
N LYS A 170 -5.89 -21.96 -8.91
CA LYS A 170 -5.58 -23.40 -9.03
C LYS A 170 -4.50 -23.69 -10.08
N VAL A 171 -3.50 -22.82 -10.16
CA VAL A 171 -2.42 -22.95 -11.14
C VAL A 171 -1.21 -23.62 -10.48
N LYS A 172 -0.81 -24.80 -11.00
CA LYS A 172 0.33 -25.56 -10.48
C LYS A 172 1.68 -25.05 -11.01
N ASN A 173 1.72 -24.69 -12.31
CA ASN A 173 2.93 -24.22 -13.00
C ASN A 173 2.74 -22.78 -13.46
N THR A 174 2.55 -21.89 -12.49
CA THR A 174 2.24 -20.48 -12.80
C THR A 174 3.41 -19.77 -13.46
N ARG A 175 3.10 -18.97 -14.49
CA ARG A 175 3.95 -17.89 -14.97
C ARG A 175 3.49 -16.62 -14.28
N GLN A 176 4.07 -16.33 -13.14
CA GLN A 176 3.65 -15.23 -12.29
C GLN A 176 4.44 -13.96 -12.56
N VAL A 177 3.74 -12.85 -12.60
CA VAL A 177 4.29 -11.49 -12.62
C VAL A 177 3.82 -10.78 -11.35
N ILE A 178 4.71 -10.07 -10.69
CA ILE A 178 4.37 -9.12 -9.63
C ILE A 178 4.65 -7.73 -10.19
N HIS A 179 3.62 -6.88 -10.21
CA HIS A 179 3.68 -5.53 -10.77
C HIS A 179 3.31 -4.51 -9.71
N GLY A 180 4.26 -3.68 -9.30
CA GLY A 180 4.02 -2.61 -8.33
C GLY A 180 4.09 -1.23 -8.96
N ILE A 181 3.30 -0.29 -8.43
CA ILE A 181 3.36 1.14 -8.80
C ILE A 181 3.76 1.96 -7.59
N SER A 182 4.73 2.89 -7.75
CA SER A 182 5.18 3.81 -6.69
C SER A 182 5.65 3.05 -5.45
N MET A 183 5.03 3.26 -4.28
CA MET A 183 5.28 2.49 -3.05
C MET A 183 5.16 0.97 -3.32
N GLY A 184 4.16 0.54 -4.10
CA GLY A 184 4.01 -0.86 -4.50
C GLY A 184 5.22 -1.40 -5.25
N ALA A 185 5.85 -0.61 -6.12
CA ALA A 185 7.07 -1.01 -6.82
C ALA A 185 8.27 -1.18 -5.88
N ALA A 186 8.34 -0.39 -4.81
CA ALA A 186 9.37 -0.57 -3.78
C ALA A 186 9.08 -1.77 -2.86
N THR A 187 7.84 -2.26 -2.85
CA THR A 187 7.38 -3.39 -2.03
C THR A 187 7.62 -4.74 -2.74
N THR A 188 7.63 -4.75 -4.06
CA THR A 188 7.78 -5.93 -4.91
C THR A 188 9.23 -6.19 -5.28
#